data_399b0fcb15985a910a03c8c025df6c56
#
_entry.id   399b0fcb15985a910a03c8c025df6c56
#
_cell.length_a   1.000
_cell.length_b   1.000
_cell.length_c   1.000
_cell.angle_alpha   90.00
_cell.angle_beta   90.00
_cell.angle_gamma   90.00
#
_symmetry.space_group_name_H-M   'P 1'
#
loop_
_entity.id
_entity.type
_entity.pdbx_description
1 polymer ?
#
loop_
_entity_poly.entity_id
_entity_poly.type
_entity_poly.pdbx_seq_one_letter_code
_entity_poly.pdbx_strand_id
1 'polypeptide(L)'
;FVFLTVFNVVRNQYFYLGETVLIEIPAAANFVVSTFVVVEMAESGNEGLVYGLLTTTHNLGGPFARAISNQLYGAFRPSLSDSQNYIEDTPSFRSVVAASFVLSYFFAFASLATLLLLPDQKDEAQFRKRTWPAKGRYAAITVALVAVALAYSLAVNLLSMFESTMCLRFAGGDGCEEAPVATAAAPH
;
A
#
# COMPACT_ATOMS: atom_id res chain seq x y z
N PHE A 1 -16.63 9.62 -6.16
CA PHE A 1 -15.85 10.05 -7.33
C PHE A 1 -15.46 8.85 -8.19
N VAL A 2 -14.63 7.91 -7.71
CA VAL A 2 -14.06 6.80 -8.48
C VAL A 2 -15.11 6.00 -9.28
N PHE A 3 -16.21 5.58 -8.65
CA PHE A 3 -17.25 4.81 -9.34
C PHE A 3 -17.92 5.59 -10.47
N LEU A 4 -18.07 6.92 -10.34
CA LEU A 4 -18.61 7.74 -11.42
C LEU A 4 -17.71 7.73 -12.65
N THR A 5 -16.40 7.74 -12.44
CA THR A 5 -15.41 7.66 -13.52
C THR A 5 -15.35 6.26 -14.12
N VAL A 6 -15.31 5.20 -13.29
CA VAL A 6 -15.24 3.80 -13.73
C VAL A 6 -16.45 3.41 -14.57
N PHE A 7 -17.66 3.79 -14.15
CA PHE A 7 -18.88 3.47 -14.88
C PHE A 7 -19.25 4.49 -15.96
N ASN A 8 -18.32 5.37 -16.35
CA ASN A 8 -18.46 6.31 -17.45
C ASN A 8 -19.60 7.34 -17.27
N VAL A 9 -19.92 7.68 -16.02
CA VAL A 9 -20.92 8.72 -15.72
C VAL A 9 -20.31 10.11 -15.88
N VAL A 10 -19.10 10.31 -15.37
CA VAL A 10 -18.32 11.56 -15.49
C VAL A 10 -16.87 11.21 -15.83
N ARG A 11 -16.47 11.45 -17.08
CA ARG A 11 -15.08 11.30 -17.55
C ARG A 11 -14.56 12.65 -18.03
N ASN A 12 -14.32 13.57 -17.09
CA ASN A 12 -13.78 14.88 -17.38
C ASN A 12 -12.45 15.06 -16.62
N GLN A 13 -11.43 15.55 -17.33
CA GLN A 13 -10.11 15.78 -16.75
C GLN A 13 -10.14 16.74 -15.56
N TYR A 14 -10.98 17.76 -15.58
CA TYR A 14 -11.11 18.71 -14.48
C TYR A 14 -11.76 18.10 -13.24
N PHE A 15 -12.70 17.18 -13.44
CA PHE A 15 -13.31 16.42 -12.35
C PHE A 15 -12.26 15.55 -11.65
N TYR A 16 -11.40 14.90 -12.43
CA TYR A 16 -10.31 14.06 -11.90
C TYR A 16 -9.25 14.88 -11.16
N LEU A 17 -8.88 16.06 -11.69
CA LEU A 17 -7.97 16.98 -10.99
C LEU A 17 -8.55 17.48 -9.68
N GLY A 18 -9.85 17.78 -9.62
CA GLY A 18 -10.54 18.17 -8.39
C GLY A 18 -10.51 17.09 -7.32
N GLU A 19 -10.67 15.82 -7.70
CA GLU A 19 -10.53 14.68 -6.79
C GLU A 19 -9.14 14.60 -6.17
N THR A 20 -8.11 14.71 -7.00
CA THR A 20 -6.71 14.67 -6.54
C THR A 20 -6.43 15.76 -5.49
N VAL A 21 -6.86 17.00 -5.73
CA VAL A 21 -6.68 18.10 -4.78
C VAL A 21 -7.43 17.84 -3.47
N LEU A 22 -8.64 17.29 -3.53
CA LEU A 22 -9.43 17.01 -2.33
C LEU A 22 -8.80 15.92 -1.45
N ILE A 23 -8.08 14.97 -2.03
CA ILE A 23 -7.39 13.91 -1.28
C ILE A 23 -6.16 14.46 -0.53
N GLU A 24 -5.49 15.48 -1.08
CA GLU A 24 -4.30 16.08 -0.44
C GLU A 24 -4.63 16.79 0.89
N ILE A 25 -5.83 17.31 1.07
CA ILE A 25 -6.24 17.99 2.31
C ILE A 25 -6.22 17.03 3.52
N PRO A 26 -6.90 15.88 3.50
CA PRO A 26 -6.80 14.89 4.57
C PRO A 26 -5.38 14.33 4.73
N ALA A 27 -4.62 14.18 3.65
CA ALA A 27 -3.25 13.70 3.71
C ALA A 27 -2.34 14.68 4.48
N ALA A 28 -2.46 15.97 4.20
CA ALA A 28 -1.75 17.02 4.94
C ALA A 28 -2.14 17.05 6.42
N ALA A 29 -3.43 16.94 6.73
CA ALA A 29 -3.90 16.86 8.12
C ALA A 29 -3.34 15.63 8.85
N ASN A 30 -3.33 14.47 8.21
CA ASN A 30 -2.75 13.25 8.76
C ASN A 30 -1.24 13.40 9.04
N PHE A 31 -0.50 14.04 8.14
CA PHE A 31 0.92 14.31 8.35
C PHE A 31 1.16 15.17 9.61
N VAL A 32 0.39 16.26 9.77
CA VAL A 32 0.51 17.15 10.93
C VAL A 32 0.19 16.40 12.22
N VAL A 33 -0.92 15.66 12.27
CA VAL A 33 -1.33 14.88 13.46
C VAL A 33 -0.28 13.83 13.81
N SER A 34 0.24 13.11 12.82
CA SER A 34 1.28 12.09 13.03
C SER A 34 2.56 12.71 13.60
N THR A 35 2.95 13.90 13.14
CA THR A 35 4.12 14.62 13.66
C THR A 35 3.93 15.00 15.14
N PHE A 36 2.75 15.48 15.52
CA PHE A 36 2.46 15.80 16.92
C PHE A 36 2.53 14.55 17.83
N VAL A 37 2.04 13.39 17.36
CA VAL A 37 2.14 12.13 18.09
C VAL A 37 3.60 11.76 18.33
N VAL A 38 4.47 11.92 17.31
CA VAL A 38 5.91 11.68 17.44
C VAL A 38 6.53 12.55 18.53
N VAL A 39 6.25 13.85 18.50
CA VAL A 39 6.78 14.81 19.48
C VAL A 39 6.34 14.45 20.90
N GLU A 40 5.07 14.05 21.07
CA GLU A 40 4.52 13.69 22.39
C GLU A 40 5.11 12.38 22.94
N MET A 41 5.43 11.42 22.06
CA MET A 41 6.00 10.13 22.45
C MET A 41 7.49 10.22 22.75
N ALA A 42 8.21 11.22 22.23
CA ALA A 42 9.63 11.39 22.47
C ALA A 42 9.94 11.72 23.96
N GLU A 43 11.11 11.29 24.40
CA GLU A 43 11.69 11.64 25.71
C GLU A 43 12.97 12.41 25.49
N SER A 44 13.31 13.28 26.47
CA SER A 44 14.54 14.04 26.42
C SER A 44 15.77 13.14 26.26
N GLY A 45 16.50 13.33 25.17
CA GLY A 45 17.69 12.54 24.80
C GLY A 45 17.43 11.38 23.85
N ASN A 46 16.16 10.99 23.58
CA ASN A 46 15.81 9.92 22.67
C ASN A 46 14.95 10.39 21.47
N GLU A 47 14.81 11.70 21.28
CA GLU A 47 13.91 12.29 20.28
C GLU A 47 14.25 11.81 18.87
N GLY A 48 15.53 11.77 18.54
CA GLY A 48 16.00 11.34 17.21
C GLY A 48 15.69 9.86 16.93
N LEU A 49 15.82 8.98 17.93
CA LEU A 49 15.51 7.56 17.81
C LEU A 49 14.02 7.34 17.57
N VAL A 50 13.18 7.97 18.39
CA VAL A 50 11.70 7.86 18.29
C VAL A 50 11.23 8.41 16.95
N TYR A 51 11.71 9.58 16.56
CA TYR A 51 11.38 10.18 15.27
C TYR A 51 11.82 9.29 14.11
N GLY A 52 13.06 8.81 14.13
CA GLY A 52 13.60 7.93 13.10
C GLY A 52 12.79 6.64 12.95
N LEU A 53 12.47 5.97 14.05
CA LEU A 53 11.70 4.73 14.02
C LEU A 53 10.27 4.94 13.51
N LEU A 54 9.57 5.94 13.99
CA LEU A 54 8.20 6.24 13.57
C LEU A 54 8.14 6.68 12.11
N THR A 55 9.06 7.54 11.68
CA THR A 55 9.15 7.99 10.29
C THR A 55 9.48 6.83 9.35
N THR A 56 10.42 5.96 9.73
CA THR A 56 10.76 4.75 8.96
C THR A 56 9.55 3.83 8.82
N THR A 57 8.84 3.57 9.92
CA THR A 57 7.63 2.74 9.92
C THR A 57 6.53 3.34 9.05
N HIS A 58 6.30 4.63 9.15
CA HIS A 58 5.32 5.34 8.33
C HIS A 58 5.67 5.25 6.83
N ASN A 59 6.92 5.56 6.47
CA ASN A 59 7.37 5.55 5.09
C ASN A 59 7.44 4.15 4.48
N LEU A 60 7.61 3.11 5.28
CA LEU A 60 7.62 1.73 4.82
C LEU A 60 6.22 1.23 4.45
N GLY A 61 5.16 1.79 5.05
CA GLY A 61 3.78 1.38 4.81
C GLY A 61 3.37 1.45 3.34
N GLY A 62 3.75 2.52 2.64
CA GLY A 62 3.43 2.72 1.23
C GLY A 62 4.05 1.67 0.29
N PRO A 63 5.38 1.49 0.27
CA PRO A 63 6.04 0.45 -0.54
C PRO A 63 5.55 -0.96 -0.23
N PHE A 64 5.35 -1.28 1.06
CA PHE A 64 4.84 -2.58 1.47
C PHE A 64 3.41 -2.83 0.97
N ALA A 65 2.52 -1.84 1.10
CA ALA A 65 1.15 -1.93 0.60
C ALA A 65 1.12 -2.07 -0.93
N ARG A 66 1.97 -1.34 -1.66
CA ARG A 66 2.08 -1.47 -3.13
C ARG A 66 2.52 -2.87 -3.55
N ALA A 67 3.51 -3.45 -2.88
CA ALA A 67 3.98 -4.81 -3.15
C ALA A 67 2.85 -5.84 -3.00
N ILE A 68 2.04 -5.74 -1.93
CA ILE A 68 0.87 -6.60 -1.71
C ILE A 68 -0.21 -6.33 -2.76
N SER A 69 -0.51 -5.05 -3.05
CA SER A 69 -1.53 -4.67 -4.03
C SER A 69 -1.21 -5.21 -5.42
N ASN A 70 0.03 -5.16 -5.85
CA ASN A 70 0.45 -5.70 -7.15
C ASN A 70 0.19 -7.21 -7.24
N GLN A 71 0.43 -7.97 -6.17
CA GLN A 71 0.11 -9.39 -6.12
C GLN A 71 -1.40 -9.65 -6.17
N LEU A 72 -2.19 -8.83 -5.49
CA LEU A 72 -3.65 -8.92 -5.52
C LEU A 72 -4.19 -8.59 -6.93
N TYR A 73 -3.62 -7.60 -7.61
CA TYR A 73 -4.03 -7.22 -8.97
C TYR A 73 -3.80 -8.33 -9.99
N GLY A 74 -2.73 -9.11 -9.85
CA GLY A 74 -2.49 -10.30 -10.67
C GLY A 74 -3.51 -11.43 -10.48
N ALA A 75 -4.30 -11.40 -9.40
CA ALA A 75 -5.36 -12.40 -9.17
C ALA A 75 -6.69 -12.05 -9.87
N PHE A 76 -6.90 -10.80 -10.27
CA PHE A 76 -8.12 -10.38 -10.96
C PHE A 76 -8.14 -10.85 -12.42
N ARG A 77 -9.35 -11.13 -12.94
CA ARG A 77 -9.59 -11.51 -14.33
C ARG A 77 -10.78 -10.71 -14.89
N PRO A 78 -10.64 -9.95 -15.98
CA PRO A 78 -9.39 -9.65 -16.73
C PRO A 78 -8.30 -9.00 -15.88
N SER A 79 -7.02 -9.15 -16.28
CA SER A 79 -5.88 -8.65 -15.50
C SER A 79 -5.91 -7.13 -15.35
N LEU A 80 -5.68 -6.65 -14.14
CA LEU A 80 -5.52 -5.22 -13.84
C LEU A 80 -4.11 -4.70 -14.16
N SER A 81 -3.15 -5.60 -14.42
CA SER A 81 -1.79 -5.26 -14.80
C SER A 81 -1.63 -5.06 -16.31
N ASP A 82 -2.59 -5.52 -17.12
CA ASP A 82 -2.56 -5.40 -18.57
C ASP A 82 -3.15 -4.07 -19.03
N SER A 83 -2.31 -3.26 -19.68
CA SER A 83 -2.69 -1.95 -20.21
C SER A 83 -3.73 -2.04 -21.33
N GLN A 84 -3.76 -3.14 -22.09
CA GLN A 84 -4.71 -3.33 -23.18
C GLN A 84 -6.15 -3.35 -22.67
N ASN A 85 -6.41 -3.96 -21.51
CA ASN A 85 -7.72 -3.99 -20.89
C ASN A 85 -8.27 -2.58 -20.57
N TYR A 86 -7.37 -1.63 -20.26
CA TYR A 86 -7.77 -0.23 -20.01
C TYR A 86 -8.10 0.52 -21.29
N ILE A 87 -7.48 0.14 -22.41
CA ILE A 87 -7.76 0.72 -23.73
C ILE A 87 -9.10 0.21 -24.26
N GLU A 88 -9.36 -1.09 -24.14
CA GLU A 88 -10.60 -1.73 -24.58
C GLU A 88 -11.81 -1.33 -23.73
N ASP A 89 -11.59 -1.04 -22.45
CA ASP A 89 -12.56 -0.51 -21.50
C ASP A 89 -13.91 -1.26 -21.51
N THR A 90 -13.85 -2.58 -21.49
CA THR A 90 -15.04 -3.43 -21.55
C THR A 90 -15.89 -3.33 -20.26
N PRO A 91 -17.22 -3.54 -20.32
CA PRO A 91 -18.07 -3.53 -19.13
C PRO A 91 -17.63 -4.55 -18.06
N SER A 92 -17.15 -5.73 -18.49
CA SER A 92 -16.59 -6.74 -17.58
C SER A 92 -15.35 -6.24 -16.87
N PHE A 93 -14.45 -5.56 -17.58
CA PHE A 93 -13.26 -4.98 -17.00
C PHE A 93 -13.58 -3.86 -16.00
N ARG A 94 -14.54 -2.99 -16.31
CA ARG A 94 -15.02 -1.94 -15.38
C ARG A 94 -15.53 -2.53 -14.06
N SER A 95 -16.23 -3.66 -14.11
CA SER A 95 -16.68 -4.33 -12.88
C SER A 95 -15.52 -4.89 -12.05
N VAL A 96 -14.46 -5.38 -12.70
CA VAL A 96 -13.23 -5.83 -12.02
C VAL A 96 -12.50 -4.65 -11.39
N VAL A 97 -12.37 -3.52 -12.10
CA VAL A 97 -11.80 -2.29 -11.55
C VAL A 97 -12.64 -1.81 -10.35
N ALA A 98 -13.96 -1.78 -10.47
CA ALA A 98 -14.83 -1.42 -9.34
C ALA A 98 -14.65 -2.35 -8.14
N ALA A 99 -14.52 -3.67 -8.37
CA ALA A 99 -14.26 -4.64 -7.30
C ALA A 99 -12.93 -4.40 -6.60
N SER A 100 -11.88 -4.02 -7.32
CA SER A 100 -10.58 -3.67 -6.71
C SER A 100 -10.68 -2.46 -5.79
N PHE A 101 -11.47 -1.45 -6.14
CA PHE A 101 -11.74 -0.30 -5.26
C PHE A 101 -12.58 -0.68 -4.04
N VAL A 102 -13.58 -1.56 -4.20
CA VAL A 102 -14.35 -2.08 -3.06
C VAL A 102 -13.43 -2.81 -2.09
N LEU A 103 -12.50 -3.63 -2.59
CA LEU A 103 -11.50 -4.31 -1.77
C LEU A 103 -10.59 -3.30 -1.05
N SER A 104 -10.15 -2.24 -1.73
CA SER A 104 -9.35 -1.16 -1.12
C SER A 104 -10.12 -0.46 0.00
N TYR A 105 -11.40 -0.15 -0.20
CA TYR A 105 -12.24 0.44 0.83
C TYR A 105 -12.47 -0.52 2.00
N PHE A 106 -12.63 -1.82 1.73
CA PHE A 106 -12.71 -2.82 2.79
C PHE A 106 -11.48 -2.77 3.71
N PHE A 107 -10.26 -2.76 3.14
CA PHE A 107 -9.04 -2.63 3.94
C PHE A 107 -8.94 -1.27 4.65
N ALA A 108 -9.36 -0.19 4.00
CA ALA A 108 -9.39 1.13 4.62
C ALA A 108 -10.32 1.15 5.84
N PHE A 109 -11.53 0.59 5.73
CA PHE A 109 -12.45 0.48 6.87
C PHE A 109 -11.94 -0.51 7.93
N ALA A 110 -11.35 -1.63 7.53
CA ALA A 110 -10.75 -2.57 8.47
C ALA A 110 -9.61 -1.92 9.27
N SER A 111 -8.86 -1.00 8.67
CA SER A 111 -7.81 -0.25 9.37
C SER A 111 -8.35 0.61 10.52
N LEU A 112 -9.63 1.04 10.47
CA LEU A 112 -10.25 1.79 11.56
C LEU A 112 -10.33 0.97 12.86
N ALA A 113 -10.33 -0.36 12.76
CA ALA A 113 -10.27 -1.21 13.96
C ALA A 113 -8.97 -1.00 14.75
N THR A 114 -7.89 -0.54 14.12
CA THR A 114 -6.63 -0.22 14.81
C THR A 114 -6.74 1.02 15.71
N LEU A 115 -7.74 1.88 15.47
CA LEU A 115 -7.99 3.05 16.33
C LEU A 115 -8.28 2.64 17.77
N LEU A 116 -8.87 1.45 18.00
CA LEU A 116 -9.11 0.91 19.33
C LEU A 116 -7.82 0.68 20.14
N LEU A 117 -6.68 0.60 19.46
CA LEU A 117 -5.36 0.42 20.09
C LEU A 117 -4.71 1.75 20.47
N LEU A 118 -5.18 2.85 19.87
CA LEU A 118 -4.65 4.18 20.15
C LEU A 118 -5.25 4.76 21.45
N PRO A 119 -4.48 5.57 22.19
CA PRO A 119 -5.04 6.33 23.31
C PRO A 119 -5.97 7.42 22.78
N ASP A 120 -7.10 7.63 23.46
CA ASP A 120 -8.11 8.60 23.05
C ASP A 120 -7.62 10.05 23.19
N GLN A 121 -6.78 10.30 24.21
CA GLN A 121 -6.30 11.64 24.52
C GLN A 121 -4.83 11.63 24.93
N LYS A 122 -4.22 12.82 24.89
CA LYS A 122 -2.84 13.07 25.29
C LYS A 122 -2.54 12.55 26.69
N ASP A 123 -3.43 12.83 27.67
CA ASP A 123 -3.24 12.45 29.06
C ASP A 123 -3.21 10.92 29.22
N GLU A 124 -4.02 10.20 28.46
CA GLU A 124 -4.01 8.75 28.45
C GLU A 124 -2.71 8.21 27.83
N ALA A 125 -2.24 8.80 26.73
CA ALA A 125 -0.95 8.44 26.12
C ALA A 125 0.19 8.60 27.11
N GLN A 126 0.24 9.72 27.84
CA GLN A 126 1.24 9.97 28.88
C GLN A 126 1.10 9.03 30.06
N PHE A 127 -0.13 8.72 30.48
CA PHE A 127 -0.39 7.76 31.54
C PHE A 127 0.10 6.36 31.16
N ARG A 128 -0.22 5.89 29.94
CA ARG A 128 0.27 4.61 29.42
C ARG A 128 1.80 4.57 29.34
N LYS A 129 2.42 5.65 28.85
CA LYS A 129 3.88 5.79 28.78
C LYS A 129 4.55 5.64 30.15
N ARG A 130 3.95 6.19 31.23
CA ARG A 130 4.49 6.13 32.60
C ARG A 130 4.22 4.81 33.30
N THR A 131 3.09 4.16 33.02
CA THR A 131 2.61 2.99 33.78
C THR A 131 2.93 1.66 33.09
N TRP A 132 3.06 1.65 31.77
CA TRP A 132 3.35 0.42 31.05
C TRP A 132 4.82 0.06 31.14
N PRO A 133 5.15 -1.14 31.65
CA PRO A 133 6.53 -1.57 31.72
C PRO A 133 7.09 -1.76 30.30
N ALA A 134 8.28 -1.21 30.04
CA ALA A 134 9.02 -1.47 28.82
C ALA A 134 9.38 -2.96 28.73
N LYS A 135 8.73 -3.68 27.83
CA LYS A 135 9.01 -5.09 27.58
C LYS A 135 9.83 -5.23 26.30
N GLY A 136 11.10 -5.55 26.41
CA GLY A 136 12.02 -5.70 25.29
C GLY A 136 11.53 -6.64 24.19
N ARG A 137 10.72 -7.65 24.53
CA ARG A 137 10.12 -8.55 23.53
C ARG A 137 9.18 -7.83 22.54
N TYR A 138 8.40 -6.84 22.97
CA TYR A 138 7.54 -6.09 22.06
C TYR A 138 8.36 -5.19 21.14
N ALA A 139 9.41 -4.57 21.68
CA ALA A 139 10.36 -3.82 20.86
C ALA A 139 11.03 -4.72 19.82
N ALA A 140 11.49 -5.91 20.21
CA ALA A 140 12.08 -6.88 19.30
C ALA A 140 11.09 -7.34 18.21
N ILE A 141 9.83 -7.62 18.56
CA ILE A 141 8.79 -7.98 17.60
C ILE A 141 8.56 -6.83 16.61
N THR A 142 8.44 -5.59 17.09
CA THR A 142 8.23 -4.42 16.22
C THR A 142 9.38 -4.23 15.25
N VAL A 143 10.62 -4.29 15.75
CA VAL A 143 11.82 -4.17 14.90
C VAL A 143 11.88 -5.30 13.88
N ALA A 144 11.58 -6.54 14.30
CA ALA A 144 11.55 -7.69 13.40
C ALA A 144 10.49 -7.53 12.31
N LEU A 145 9.28 -7.09 12.64
CA LEU A 145 8.23 -6.83 11.67
C LEU A 145 8.62 -5.75 10.65
N VAL A 146 9.21 -4.64 11.12
CA VAL A 146 9.71 -3.58 10.25
C VAL A 146 10.82 -4.09 9.33
N ALA A 147 11.77 -4.87 9.87
CA ALA A 147 12.86 -5.46 9.08
C ALA A 147 12.35 -6.42 8.01
N VAL A 148 11.39 -7.31 8.36
CA VAL A 148 10.76 -8.23 7.41
C VAL A 148 9.99 -7.49 6.33
N ALA A 149 9.20 -6.47 6.70
CA ALA A 149 8.46 -5.67 5.74
C ALA A 149 9.40 -4.90 4.79
N LEU A 150 10.52 -4.38 5.30
CA LEU A 150 11.54 -3.72 4.49
C LEU A 150 12.20 -4.70 3.53
N ALA A 151 12.65 -5.86 4.02
CA ALA A 151 13.28 -6.88 3.19
C ALA A 151 12.33 -7.39 2.09
N TYR A 152 11.06 -7.63 2.43
CA TYR A 152 10.03 -8.00 1.48
C TYR A 152 9.81 -6.92 0.42
N SER A 153 9.63 -5.66 0.82
CA SER A 153 9.44 -4.55 -0.13
C SER A 153 10.63 -4.38 -1.06
N LEU A 154 11.86 -4.48 -0.54
CA LEU A 154 13.07 -4.40 -1.36
C LEU A 154 13.16 -5.57 -2.34
N ALA A 155 12.92 -6.81 -1.89
CA ALA A 155 12.94 -7.98 -2.74
C ALA A 155 11.93 -7.88 -3.89
N VAL A 156 10.68 -7.53 -3.60
CA VAL A 156 9.64 -7.37 -4.64
C VAL A 156 10.00 -6.26 -5.62
N ASN A 157 10.47 -5.11 -5.14
CA ASN A 157 10.88 -4.02 -6.03
C ASN A 157 12.07 -4.40 -6.92
N LEU A 158 13.07 -5.11 -6.38
CA LEU A 158 14.19 -5.58 -7.17
C LEU A 158 13.76 -6.62 -8.22
N LEU A 159 12.93 -7.59 -7.84
CA LEU A 159 12.43 -8.59 -8.76
C LEU A 159 11.58 -7.97 -9.89
N SER A 160 10.84 -6.92 -9.63
CA SER A 160 10.04 -6.22 -10.64
C SER A 160 10.87 -5.40 -11.65
N MET A 161 12.17 -5.15 -11.37
CA MET A 161 13.05 -4.40 -12.26
C MET A 161 13.67 -5.26 -13.37
N PHE A 162 13.70 -6.57 -13.24
CA PHE A 162 14.34 -7.46 -14.20
C PHE A 162 13.28 -8.15 -15.08
N GLU A 163 13.46 -8.13 -16.40
CA GLU A 163 12.54 -8.76 -17.36
C GLU A 163 12.31 -10.25 -17.07
N SER A 164 13.34 -10.95 -16.60
CA SER A 164 13.27 -12.38 -16.27
C SER A 164 12.42 -12.70 -15.02
N THR A 165 12.20 -11.73 -14.13
CA THR A 165 11.50 -11.94 -12.86
C THR A 165 10.25 -11.09 -12.68
N MET A 166 10.06 -10.05 -13.49
CA MET A 166 8.88 -9.19 -13.40
C MET A 166 7.56 -9.92 -13.69
N CYS A 167 7.61 -11.03 -14.43
CA CYS A 167 6.45 -11.89 -14.70
C CYS A 167 6.03 -12.75 -13.52
N LEU A 168 6.89 -12.90 -12.50
CA LEU A 168 6.57 -13.72 -11.33
C LEU A 168 5.39 -13.12 -10.56
N ARG A 169 4.42 -13.93 -10.19
CA ARG A 169 3.27 -13.51 -9.38
C ARG A 169 3.70 -12.89 -8.04
N PHE A 170 4.80 -13.37 -7.47
CA PHE A 170 5.37 -12.78 -6.25
C PHE A 170 5.87 -11.34 -6.46
N ALA A 171 6.33 -11.02 -7.67
CA ALA A 171 6.74 -9.65 -8.04
C ALA A 171 5.57 -8.77 -8.51
N GLY A 172 4.37 -9.32 -8.56
CA GLY A 172 3.16 -8.62 -9.04
C GLY A 172 2.86 -8.82 -10.52
N GLY A 173 3.55 -9.77 -11.19
CA GLY A 173 3.26 -10.16 -12.56
C GLY A 173 2.11 -11.18 -12.67
N ASP A 174 1.68 -11.42 -13.90
CA ASP A 174 0.57 -12.34 -14.21
C ASP A 174 0.97 -13.83 -14.18
N GLY A 175 2.23 -14.12 -14.03
CA GLY A 175 2.87 -15.44 -14.13
C GLY A 175 3.77 -15.49 -15.38
N CYS A 176 4.93 -16.16 -15.25
CA CYS A 176 5.80 -16.38 -16.39
C CYS A 176 5.21 -17.54 -17.20
N GLU A 177 4.59 -17.26 -18.35
CA GLU A 177 4.31 -18.30 -19.35
C GLU A 177 5.64 -18.70 -20.00
N GLU A 178 5.88 -20.00 -20.14
CA GLU A 178 6.96 -20.47 -20.99
C GLU A 178 6.71 -19.92 -22.39
N ALA A 179 7.67 -19.16 -22.92
CA ALA A 179 7.59 -18.67 -24.30
C ALA A 179 7.27 -19.88 -25.20
N PRO A 180 6.26 -19.81 -26.08
CA PRO A 180 5.95 -20.90 -26.97
C PRO A 180 7.24 -21.26 -27.72
N VAL A 181 7.69 -22.51 -27.52
CA VAL A 181 8.85 -23.04 -28.24
C VAL A 181 8.59 -22.78 -29.73
N ALA A 182 9.34 -21.85 -30.30
CA ALA A 182 9.26 -21.56 -31.71
C ALA A 182 9.55 -22.89 -32.45
N THR A 183 8.49 -23.55 -32.88
CA THR A 183 8.56 -24.70 -33.74
C THR A 183 9.32 -24.20 -34.98
N ALA A 184 10.58 -24.60 -35.08
CA ALA A 184 11.43 -24.30 -36.20
C ALA A 184 10.66 -24.69 -37.47
N ALA A 185 10.23 -23.69 -38.23
CA ALA A 185 9.65 -23.92 -39.54
C ALA A 185 10.69 -24.68 -40.36
N ALA A 186 10.37 -25.90 -40.73
CA ALA A 186 11.17 -26.69 -41.64
C ALA A 186 11.30 -25.91 -42.95
N PRO A 187 12.51 -25.81 -43.54
CA PRO A 187 12.70 -25.18 -44.84
C PRO A 187 12.07 -26.06 -45.92
N HIS A 188 11.18 -25.49 -46.68
CA HIS A 188 10.77 -26.02 -48.00
C HIS A 188 11.70 -25.56 -49.08
#